data_3348f941b0f90b801cc153f059f3ea20
#
_entry.id   3348f941b0f90b801cc153f059f3ea20
#
_cell.length_a   1.000
_cell.length_b   1.000
_cell.length_c   1.000
_cell.angle_alpha   90.00
_cell.angle_beta   90.00
_cell.angle_gamma   90.00
#
_symmetry.space_group_name_H-M   'P 1'
#
loop_
_entity.id
_entity.type
_entity.pdbx_description
1 polymer ?
#
loop_
_entity_poly.entity_id
_entity_poly.type
_entity_poly.pdbx_seq_one_letter_code
_entity_poly.pdbx_strand_id
1 'polypeptide(L)'
;MIDFKQLAQQYKSELLDRVMPFWMEKSIDKEFGGYFTCLERDGEVFDTDKFIWLQGREVWMLSTLYNKVEKRQEWLDAAIQGAEFLKKYGHDGNLNWYFALDREGNPLVEPYNIFSYTFAVIAFGQLSIATGNQEYADIAKKTFDIVLSKVDNPKGRWSKAAPGARALKSFALPMILCNVALEIESLLDKDFLDKTIETCVHEVMDVFYRPELGLIVEHLGTNNEMVDCMDGRLLNPGHAIEAMWFIMDLGKRLGDQALIEKAVKIALAEVEYGWDEKYGGIFYFMDRLNRPMQQLEWDQKLWWVHIETLITMIKGYELTGSEECLAWFERIHDYVWSHFMDPEHPEWFGYLNRQGEVLLTLKGGKWKGCFHVPRGLMQVYQSLERITAKG
;
A
#
# COMPACT_ATOMS: atom_id res chain seq x y z
N MET A 1 -21.24 20.13 -10.85
CA MET A 1 -21.40 19.65 -9.45
C MET A 1 -21.25 18.15 -9.50
N ILE A 2 -20.32 17.60 -8.74
CA ILE A 2 -20.04 16.15 -8.70
C ILE A 2 -21.28 15.41 -8.15
N ASP A 3 -21.68 14.34 -8.80
CA ASP A 3 -22.63 13.40 -8.23
C ASP A 3 -21.87 12.31 -7.43
N PHE A 4 -21.66 12.58 -6.15
CA PHE A 4 -20.96 11.66 -5.25
C PHE A 4 -21.61 10.28 -5.16
N LYS A 5 -22.95 10.21 -5.28
CA LYS A 5 -23.68 8.94 -5.24
C LYS A 5 -23.43 8.10 -6.50
N GLN A 6 -23.42 8.74 -7.66
CA GLN A 6 -23.10 8.07 -8.92
C GLN A 6 -21.67 7.58 -8.92
N LEU A 7 -20.71 8.42 -8.47
CA LEU A 7 -19.31 8.03 -8.35
C LEU A 7 -19.11 6.87 -7.36
N ALA A 8 -19.73 6.92 -6.19
CA ALA A 8 -19.66 5.81 -5.23
C ALA A 8 -20.12 4.49 -5.87
N GLN A 9 -21.22 4.52 -6.63
CA GLN A 9 -21.71 3.34 -7.34
C GLN A 9 -20.71 2.86 -8.39
N GLN A 10 -20.09 3.76 -9.16
CA GLN A 10 -19.08 3.43 -10.16
C GLN A 10 -17.88 2.68 -9.56
N TYR A 11 -17.30 3.21 -8.49
CA TYR A 11 -16.17 2.59 -7.80
C TYR A 11 -16.55 1.25 -7.16
N LYS A 12 -17.75 1.17 -6.58
CA LYS A 12 -18.27 -0.05 -5.96
C LYS A 12 -18.51 -1.15 -6.98
N SER A 13 -19.13 -0.82 -8.13
CA SER A 13 -19.35 -1.78 -9.22
C SER A 13 -18.03 -2.24 -9.84
N GLU A 14 -17.07 -1.34 -10.06
CA GLU A 14 -15.74 -1.72 -10.55
C GLU A 14 -15.07 -2.73 -9.61
N LEU A 15 -15.15 -2.49 -8.30
CA LEU A 15 -14.61 -3.41 -7.28
C LEU A 15 -15.30 -4.76 -7.32
N LEU A 16 -16.65 -4.77 -7.15
CA LEU A 16 -17.40 -5.98 -6.84
C LEU A 16 -17.80 -6.81 -8.07
N ASP A 17 -17.96 -6.15 -9.22
CA ASP A 17 -18.48 -6.79 -10.44
C ASP A 17 -17.36 -7.06 -11.47
N ARG A 18 -16.17 -6.46 -11.32
CA ARG A 18 -15.06 -6.62 -12.26
C ARG A 18 -13.75 -7.06 -11.61
N VAL A 19 -13.19 -6.25 -10.70
CA VAL A 19 -11.86 -6.47 -10.14
C VAL A 19 -11.81 -7.70 -9.24
N MET A 20 -12.72 -7.80 -8.27
CA MET A 20 -12.70 -8.96 -7.36
C MET A 20 -13.07 -10.28 -8.02
N PRO A 21 -14.06 -10.36 -8.94
CA PRO A 21 -14.29 -11.58 -9.71
C PRO A 21 -13.08 -12.07 -10.49
N PHE A 22 -12.28 -11.14 -11.09
CA PHE A 22 -11.04 -11.49 -11.77
C PHE A 22 -10.04 -12.19 -10.83
N TRP A 23 -9.74 -11.60 -9.67
CA TRP A 23 -8.81 -12.20 -8.71
C TRP A 23 -9.34 -13.53 -8.16
N MET A 24 -10.61 -13.61 -7.80
CA MET A 24 -11.23 -14.84 -7.30
C MET A 24 -11.20 -15.99 -8.32
N GLU A 25 -11.31 -15.68 -9.61
CA GLU A 25 -11.28 -16.71 -10.67
C GLU A 25 -9.85 -17.11 -11.04
N LYS A 26 -8.91 -16.13 -11.14
CA LYS A 26 -7.61 -16.30 -11.79
C LYS A 26 -6.44 -16.50 -10.82
N SER A 27 -6.52 -15.97 -9.58
CA SER A 27 -5.36 -16.01 -8.66
C SER A 27 -5.26 -17.29 -7.83
N ILE A 28 -6.37 -17.95 -7.52
CA ILE A 28 -6.38 -19.05 -6.53
C ILE A 28 -5.69 -20.31 -7.08
N ASP A 29 -4.56 -20.71 -6.48
CA ASP A 29 -3.93 -22.01 -6.76
C ASP A 29 -4.64 -23.12 -5.98
N LYS A 30 -5.52 -23.86 -6.67
CA LYS A 30 -6.32 -24.92 -6.07
C LYS A 30 -5.54 -26.21 -5.81
N GLU A 31 -4.33 -26.34 -6.37
CA GLU A 31 -3.51 -27.53 -6.25
C GLU A 31 -2.53 -27.45 -5.07
N PHE A 32 -1.79 -26.35 -4.97
CA PHE A 32 -0.76 -26.16 -3.94
C PHE A 32 -1.12 -25.16 -2.85
N GLY A 33 -2.19 -24.39 -3.03
CA GLY A 33 -2.59 -23.32 -2.12
C GLY A 33 -1.89 -22.00 -2.42
N GLY A 34 -2.31 -20.92 -1.73
CA GLY A 34 -1.85 -19.57 -2.04
C GLY A 34 -2.42 -19.05 -3.36
N TYR A 35 -1.74 -18.04 -3.94
CA TYR A 35 -2.27 -17.32 -5.09
C TYR A 35 -1.23 -17.16 -6.19
N PHE A 36 -1.67 -17.23 -7.44
CA PHE A 36 -0.93 -16.75 -8.60
C PHE A 36 -1.05 -15.23 -8.67
N THR A 37 0.07 -14.53 -8.77
CA THR A 37 0.08 -13.08 -8.94
C THR A 37 0.58 -12.65 -10.31
N CYS A 38 1.32 -13.52 -11.02
CA CYS A 38 1.84 -13.25 -12.36
C CYS A 38 0.80 -13.63 -13.41
N LEU A 39 -0.07 -12.66 -13.73
CA LEU A 39 -1.23 -12.84 -14.61
C LEU A 39 -1.13 -11.93 -15.84
N GLU A 40 -1.30 -12.50 -17.02
CA GLU A 40 -1.45 -11.78 -18.28
C GLU A 40 -2.73 -10.93 -18.30
N ARG A 41 -2.96 -10.20 -19.39
CA ARG A 41 -4.11 -9.31 -19.55
C ARG A 41 -5.46 -10.03 -19.42
N ASP A 42 -5.55 -11.25 -19.91
CA ASP A 42 -6.74 -12.13 -19.85
C ASP A 42 -6.81 -13.01 -18.58
N GLY A 43 -5.79 -12.92 -17.71
CA GLY A 43 -5.65 -13.70 -16.49
C GLY A 43 -4.98 -15.06 -16.68
N GLU A 44 -4.34 -15.34 -17.83
CA GLU A 44 -3.48 -16.51 -17.95
C GLU A 44 -2.26 -16.37 -17.04
N VAL A 45 -1.88 -17.46 -16.37
CA VAL A 45 -0.71 -17.49 -15.47
C VAL A 45 0.56 -17.62 -16.31
N PHE A 46 1.42 -16.60 -16.30
CA PHE A 46 2.70 -16.64 -17.03
C PHE A 46 3.90 -17.04 -16.16
N ASP A 47 3.76 -16.96 -14.83
CA ASP A 47 4.75 -17.40 -13.87
C ASP A 47 4.06 -17.88 -12.60
N THR A 48 4.60 -18.91 -11.95
CA THR A 48 3.98 -19.54 -10.78
C THR A 48 4.68 -19.24 -9.46
N ASP A 49 5.76 -18.45 -9.46
CA ASP A 49 6.45 -18.03 -8.25
C ASP A 49 5.52 -17.19 -7.34
N LYS A 50 5.60 -17.46 -6.04
CA LYS A 50 4.74 -16.84 -5.03
C LYS A 50 5.53 -15.86 -4.18
N PHE A 51 5.22 -14.58 -4.34
CA PHE A 51 5.85 -13.48 -3.58
C PHE A 51 5.11 -13.28 -2.26
N ILE A 52 5.77 -13.53 -1.13
CA ILE A 52 5.13 -13.60 0.19
C ILE A 52 4.37 -12.32 0.54
N TRP A 53 4.92 -11.15 0.23
CA TRP A 53 4.25 -9.88 0.47
C TRP A 53 2.94 -9.72 -0.32
N LEU A 54 2.84 -10.29 -1.54
CA LEU A 54 1.62 -10.30 -2.34
C LEU A 54 0.63 -11.36 -1.86
N GLN A 55 1.11 -12.51 -1.40
CA GLN A 55 0.27 -13.52 -0.74
C GLN A 55 -0.42 -12.92 0.49
N GLY A 56 0.35 -12.22 1.35
CA GLY A 56 -0.20 -11.53 2.52
C GLY A 56 -1.19 -10.43 2.14
N ARG A 57 -0.91 -9.65 1.11
CA ARG A 57 -1.80 -8.61 0.60
C ARG A 57 -3.16 -9.16 0.15
N GLU A 58 -3.19 -10.29 -0.54
CA GLU A 58 -4.44 -10.89 -1.00
C GLU A 58 -5.24 -11.51 0.14
N VAL A 59 -4.59 -12.20 1.10
CA VAL A 59 -5.25 -12.64 2.34
C VAL A 59 -5.87 -11.46 3.08
N TRP A 60 -5.12 -10.34 3.22
CA TRP A 60 -5.63 -9.12 3.85
C TRP A 60 -6.84 -8.55 3.11
N MET A 61 -6.77 -8.46 1.77
CA MET A 61 -7.84 -7.87 0.97
C MET A 61 -9.13 -8.66 1.09
N LEU A 62 -9.07 -9.99 0.93
CA LEU A 62 -10.22 -10.89 1.04
C LEU A 62 -10.82 -10.86 2.46
N SER A 63 -9.96 -10.89 3.48
CA SER A 63 -10.41 -10.80 4.89
C SER A 63 -11.06 -9.44 5.18
N THR A 64 -10.51 -8.36 4.63
CA THR A 64 -11.04 -7.00 4.81
C THR A 64 -12.38 -6.82 4.11
N LEU A 65 -12.53 -7.33 2.89
CA LEU A 65 -13.82 -7.33 2.19
C LEU A 65 -14.87 -8.10 2.99
N TYR A 66 -14.52 -9.27 3.50
CA TYR A 66 -15.40 -10.05 4.37
C TYR A 66 -15.77 -9.29 5.65
N ASN A 67 -14.83 -8.61 6.27
CA ASN A 67 -15.07 -7.89 7.52
C ASN A 67 -15.85 -6.58 7.33
N LYS A 68 -15.58 -5.82 6.26
CA LYS A 68 -15.99 -4.41 6.13
C LYS A 68 -16.98 -4.14 4.98
N VAL A 69 -17.20 -5.12 4.07
CA VAL A 69 -18.08 -4.93 2.90
C VAL A 69 -19.25 -5.90 2.92
N GLU A 70 -18.98 -7.19 2.71
CA GLU A 70 -20.01 -8.24 2.67
C GLU A 70 -19.48 -9.56 3.23
N LYS A 71 -20.30 -10.29 3.99
CA LYS A 71 -19.95 -11.60 4.55
C LYS A 71 -20.06 -12.73 3.51
N ARG A 72 -19.30 -12.61 2.40
CA ARG A 72 -19.25 -13.66 1.37
C ARG A 72 -18.32 -14.79 1.80
N GLN A 73 -18.86 -15.99 1.94
CA GLN A 73 -18.09 -17.15 2.42
C GLN A 73 -16.94 -17.49 1.48
N GLU A 74 -17.11 -17.29 0.18
CA GLU A 74 -16.06 -17.52 -0.83
C GLU A 74 -14.80 -16.68 -0.61
N TRP A 75 -14.93 -15.43 -0.14
CA TRP A 75 -13.78 -14.59 0.22
C TRP A 75 -13.07 -15.11 1.46
N LEU A 76 -13.85 -15.52 2.47
CA LEU A 76 -13.28 -16.09 3.68
C LEU A 76 -12.55 -17.40 3.43
N ASP A 77 -13.13 -18.29 2.64
CA ASP A 77 -12.52 -19.59 2.29
C ASP A 77 -11.22 -19.40 1.51
N ALA A 78 -11.20 -18.46 0.55
CA ALA A 78 -10.01 -18.12 -0.20
C ALA A 78 -8.93 -17.48 0.68
N ALA A 79 -9.31 -16.59 1.62
CA ALA A 79 -8.38 -15.99 2.58
C ALA A 79 -7.76 -17.04 3.51
N ILE A 80 -8.56 -17.98 4.02
CA ILE A 80 -8.06 -19.09 4.85
C ILE A 80 -7.08 -19.96 4.05
N GLN A 81 -7.41 -20.32 2.82
CA GLN A 81 -6.55 -21.13 1.95
C GLN A 81 -5.19 -20.45 1.74
N GLY A 82 -5.16 -19.13 1.45
CA GLY A 82 -3.92 -18.38 1.31
C GLY A 82 -3.12 -18.27 2.61
N ALA A 83 -3.80 -18.07 3.74
CA ALA A 83 -3.17 -17.99 5.05
C ALA A 83 -2.57 -19.34 5.49
N GLU A 84 -3.24 -20.45 5.23
CA GLU A 84 -2.69 -21.79 5.54
C GLU A 84 -1.46 -22.11 4.67
N PHE A 85 -1.43 -21.66 3.41
CA PHE A 85 -0.22 -21.73 2.58
C PHE A 85 0.91 -20.90 3.20
N LEU A 86 0.66 -19.65 3.57
CA LEU A 86 1.64 -18.76 4.22
C LEU A 86 2.14 -19.34 5.55
N LYS A 87 1.25 -19.85 6.39
CA LYS A 87 1.60 -20.45 7.68
C LYS A 87 2.51 -21.68 7.52
N LYS A 88 2.28 -22.49 6.49
CA LYS A 88 3.02 -23.71 6.27
C LYS A 88 4.38 -23.48 5.57
N TYR A 89 4.44 -22.57 4.62
CA TYR A 89 5.58 -22.44 3.72
C TYR A 89 6.24 -21.04 3.72
N GLY A 90 5.51 -20.01 4.16
CA GLY A 90 5.91 -18.61 3.99
C GLY A 90 7.11 -18.17 4.83
N HIS A 91 7.57 -18.98 5.81
CA HIS A 91 8.62 -18.61 6.75
C HIS A 91 9.47 -19.84 7.19
N ASP A 92 10.61 -19.57 7.84
CA ASP A 92 11.59 -20.56 8.28
C ASP A 92 11.23 -21.33 9.57
N GLY A 93 9.99 -21.30 10.00
CA GLY A 93 9.52 -21.84 11.28
C GLY A 93 9.67 -20.87 12.48
N ASN A 94 10.46 -19.80 12.34
CA ASN A 94 10.65 -18.77 13.36
C ASN A 94 10.03 -17.42 12.96
N LEU A 95 9.07 -17.41 12.03
CA LEU A 95 8.42 -16.23 11.47
C LEU A 95 9.40 -15.26 10.77
N ASN A 96 10.55 -15.76 10.28
CA ASN A 96 11.32 -15.03 9.29
C ASN A 96 10.72 -15.29 7.91
N TRP A 97 9.96 -14.33 7.41
CA TRP A 97 9.15 -14.47 6.21
C TRP A 97 10.02 -14.35 4.95
N TYR A 98 10.01 -15.40 4.12
CA TYR A 98 10.70 -15.39 2.84
C TYR A 98 10.22 -14.26 1.93
N PHE A 99 10.99 -13.92 0.90
CA PHE A 99 10.54 -12.99 -0.11
C PHE A 99 9.76 -13.69 -1.23
N ALA A 100 10.28 -14.83 -1.71
CA ALA A 100 9.64 -15.61 -2.77
C ALA A 100 9.78 -17.10 -2.52
N LEU A 101 8.78 -17.85 -2.95
CA LEU A 101 8.72 -19.30 -3.01
C LEU A 101 8.43 -19.75 -4.45
N ASP A 102 8.76 -20.99 -4.79
CA ASP A 102 8.18 -21.63 -5.97
C ASP A 102 6.69 -21.96 -5.75
N ARG A 103 6.04 -22.52 -6.77
CA ARG A 103 4.62 -22.87 -6.71
C ARG A 103 4.29 -23.82 -5.56
N GLU A 104 5.18 -24.79 -5.27
CA GLU A 104 4.98 -25.85 -4.28
C GLU A 104 5.27 -25.37 -2.84
N GLY A 105 5.90 -24.21 -2.68
CA GLY A 105 6.25 -23.62 -1.39
C GLY A 105 7.70 -23.79 -0.99
N ASN A 106 8.60 -24.19 -1.91
CA ASN A 106 10.03 -24.24 -1.63
C ASN A 106 10.64 -22.83 -1.70
N PRO A 107 11.51 -22.45 -0.73
CA PRO A 107 12.11 -21.12 -0.70
C PRO A 107 13.01 -20.83 -1.91
N LEU A 108 12.76 -19.71 -2.59
CA LEU A 108 13.60 -19.19 -3.67
C LEU A 108 14.44 -18.01 -3.24
N VAL A 109 13.89 -17.14 -2.39
CA VAL A 109 14.56 -15.91 -1.96
C VAL A 109 14.40 -15.71 -0.46
N GLU A 110 15.53 -15.46 0.19
CA GLU A 110 15.69 -15.26 1.64
C GLU A 110 14.86 -14.11 2.22
N PRO A 111 14.61 -14.08 3.54
CA PRO A 111 13.84 -13.05 4.24
C PRO A 111 14.56 -11.68 4.33
N TYR A 112 14.96 -11.08 3.22
CA TYR A 112 15.67 -9.78 3.22
C TYR A 112 14.74 -8.56 3.19
N ASN A 113 13.44 -8.78 2.93
CA ASN A 113 12.48 -7.72 2.72
C ASN A 113 11.51 -7.62 3.90
N ILE A 114 11.58 -6.51 4.64
CA ILE A 114 10.72 -6.27 5.82
C ILE A 114 9.22 -6.23 5.45
N PHE A 115 8.87 -5.89 4.20
CA PHE A 115 7.47 -5.84 3.78
C PHE A 115 6.80 -7.23 3.72
N SER A 116 7.56 -8.32 3.54
CA SER A 116 6.99 -9.68 3.70
C SER A 116 6.42 -9.86 5.11
N TYR A 117 7.10 -9.31 6.11
CA TYR A 117 6.64 -9.36 7.50
C TYR A 117 5.43 -8.45 7.74
N THR A 118 5.47 -7.19 7.29
CA THR A 118 4.36 -6.24 7.54
C THR A 118 3.06 -6.69 6.90
N PHE A 119 3.13 -7.27 5.69
CA PHE A 119 1.94 -7.82 5.03
C PHE A 119 1.47 -9.14 5.63
N ALA A 120 2.35 -9.95 6.20
CA ALA A 120 1.94 -11.09 7.02
C ALA A 120 1.20 -10.62 8.28
N VAL A 121 1.68 -9.57 8.96
CA VAL A 121 1.00 -8.99 10.15
C VAL A 121 -0.43 -8.61 9.83
N ILE A 122 -0.67 -7.80 8.81
CA ILE A 122 -2.03 -7.33 8.49
C ILE A 122 -2.91 -8.46 7.95
N ALA A 123 -2.35 -9.39 7.19
CA ALA A 123 -3.05 -10.57 6.67
C ALA A 123 -3.63 -11.42 7.79
N PHE A 124 -2.77 -11.90 8.68
CA PHE A 124 -3.18 -12.72 9.82
C PHE A 124 -4.00 -11.93 10.83
N GLY A 125 -3.75 -10.63 10.98
CA GLY A 125 -4.54 -9.73 11.82
C GLY A 125 -5.99 -9.65 11.34
N GLN A 126 -6.23 -9.29 10.08
CA GLN A 126 -7.59 -9.18 9.55
C GLN A 126 -8.29 -10.52 9.44
N LEU A 127 -7.56 -11.60 9.14
CA LEU A 127 -8.12 -12.94 9.10
C LEU A 127 -8.51 -13.44 10.52
N SER A 128 -7.75 -13.09 11.55
CA SER A 128 -8.12 -13.41 12.94
C SER A 128 -9.43 -12.75 13.36
N ILE A 129 -9.67 -11.51 12.90
CA ILE A 129 -10.94 -10.79 13.13
C ILE A 129 -12.09 -11.50 12.39
N ALA A 130 -11.84 -11.94 11.14
CA ALA A 130 -12.86 -12.62 10.32
C ALA A 130 -13.28 -13.99 10.89
N THR A 131 -12.33 -14.72 11.47
CA THR A 131 -12.52 -16.12 11.90
C THR A 131 -12.68 -16.31 13.41
N GLY A 132 -12.20 -15.36 14.21
CA GLY A 132 -12.04 -15.53 15.67
C GLY A 132 -10.90 -16.49 16.03
N ASN A 133 -10.04 -16.89 15.10
CA ASN A 133 -8.98 -17.85 15.35
C ASN A 133 -7.77 -17.20 16.05
N GLN A 134 -7.49 -17.66 17.28
CA GLN A 134 -6.41 -17.15 18.12
C GLN A 134 -5.02 -17.43 17.54
N GLU A 135 -4.82 -18.54 16.82
CA GLU A 135 -3.54 -18.86 16.20
C GLU A 135 -3.13 -17.78 15.18
N TYR A 136 -4.07 -17.27 14.36
CA TYR A 136 -3.81 -16.18 13.44
C TYR A 136 -3.47 -14.88 14.16
N ALA A 137 -4.19 -14.57 15.25
CA ALA A 137 -3.88 -13.40 16.07
C ALA A 137 -2.45 -13.48 16.67
N ASP A 138 -2.04 -14.66 17.12
CA ASP A 138 -0.71 -14.90 17.69
C ASP A 138 0.39 -14.77 16.65
N ILE A 139 0.18 -15.27 15.40
CA ILE A 139 1.12 -15.10 14.30
C ILE A 139 1.26 -13.60 13.98
N ALA A 140 0.16 -12.85 13.87
CA ALA A 140 0.18 -11.42 13.61
C ALA A 140 0.99 -10.66 14.68
N LYS A 141 0.70 -10.88 15.97
CA LYS A 141 1.39 -10.20 17.08
C LYS A 141 2.88 -10.53 17.13
N LYS A 142 3.25 -11.82 17.08
CA LYS A 142 4.66 -12.23 17.10
C LYS A 142 5.44 -11.69 15.91
N THR A 143 4.81 -11.67 14.71
CA THR A 143 5.45 -11.08 13.53
C THR A 143 5.61 -9.56 13.69
N PHE A 144 4.65 -8.88 14.30
CA PHE A 144 4.75 -7.44 14.58
C PHE A 144 5.89 -7.12 15.55
N ASP A 145 6.04 -7.90 16.63
CA ASP A 145 7.19 -7.77 17.56
C ASP A 145 8.53 -7.93 16.81
N ILE A 146 8.61 -8.89 15.87
CA ILE A 146 9.79 -9.06 15.02
C ILE A 146 10.03 -7.83 14.14
N VAL A 147 8.98 -7.27 13.53
CA VAL A 147 9.11 -6.03 12.71
C VAL A 147 9.67 -4.90 13.55
N LEU A 148 9.14 -4.66 14.74
CA LEU A 148 9.62 -3.61 15.63
C LEU A 148 11.08 -3.83 16.08
N SER A 149 11.49 -5.07 16.29
CA SER A 149 12.89 -5.40 16.61
C SER A 149 13.86 -5.16 15.46
N LYS A 150 13.37 -4.98 14.24
CA LYS A 150 14.18 -4.81 13.02
C LYS A 150 14.17 -3.35 12.49
N VAL A 151 13.57 -2.41 13.18
CA VAL A 151 13.41 -1.01 12.68
C VAL A 151 14.77 -0.41 12.27
N ASP A 152 15.82 -0.60 13.07
CA ASP A 152 17.15 -0.06 12.80
C ASP A 152 17.98 -0.90 11.80
N ASN A 153 17.58 -2.14 11.54
CA ASN A 153 18.25 -3.05 10.62
C ASN A 153 17.25 -3.97 9.91
N PRO A 154 16.42 -3.43 8.99
CA PRO A 154 15.31 -4.18 8.37
C PRO A 154 15.74 -5.43 7.61
N LYS A 155 16.95 -5.44 7.06
CA LYS A 155 17.50 -6.59 6.32
C LYS A 155 18.26 -7.59 7.20
N GLY A 156 18.66 -7.18 8.41
CA GLY A 156 19.43 -8.04 9.31
C GLY A 156 20.64 -8.68 8.64
N ARG A 157 20.82 -9.98 8.84
CA ARG A 157 21.92 -10.76 8.24
C ARG A 157 21.89 -10.85 6.71
N TRP A 158 20.78 -10.54 6.08
CA TRP A 158 20.65 -10.52 4.61
C TRP A 158 20.98 -9.16 3.98
N SER A 159 21.50 -8.20 4.76
CA SER A 159 21.98 -6.93 4.24
C SER A 159 23.19 -7.13 3.34
N LYS A 160 23.18 -6.44 2.20
CA LYS A 160 24.33 -6.39 1.27
C LYS A 160 25.25 -5.20 1.53
N ALA A 161 24.94 -4.38 2.54
CA ALA A 161 25.77 -3.23 2.89
C ALA A 161 27.13 -3.70 3.41
N ALA A 162 28.22 -3.06 2.94
CA ALA A 162 29.54 -3.31 3.47
C ALA A 162 29.66 -2.81 4.93
N PRO A 163 30.45 -3.47 5.78
CA PRO A 163 30.73 -2.95 7.11
C PRO A 163 31.27 -1.52 7.06
N GLY A 164 30.70 -0.62 7.86
CA GLY A 164 31.07 0.80 7.87
C GLY A 164 30.58 1.62 6.67
N ALA A 165 29.71 1.05 5.80
CA ALA A 165 29.07 1.80 4.74
C ALA A 165 28.21 2.94 5.33
N ARG A 166 28.01 4.00 4.53
CA ARG A 166 27.10 5.09 4.89
C ARG A 166 25.69 4.52 5.11
N ALA A 167 25.22 4.58 6.35
CA ALA A 167 23.86 4.18 6.70
C ALA A 167 22.87 5.29 6.38
N LEU A 168 21.70 4.93 5.84
CA LEU A 168 20.57 5.82 5.62
C LEU A 168 19.33 5.23 6.30
N LYS A 169 18.58 6.10 6.98
CA LYS A 169 17.21 5.80 7.42
C LYS A 169 16.30 5.86 6.21
N SER A 170 15.29 4.96 6.13
CA SER A 170 14.29 4.93 5.06
C SER A 170 12.93 5.30 5.59
N PHE A 171 12.20 6.12 4.84
CA PHE A 171 10.82 6.53 5.11
C PHE A 171 9.81 5.36 5.04
N ALA A 172 10.07 4.40 4.17
CA ALA A 172 9.10 3.36 3.84
C ALA A 172 8.63 2.53 5.06
N LEU A 173 9.51 2.29 6.05
CA LEU A 173 9.11 1.51 7.23
C LEU A 173 8.27 2.31 8.23
N PRO A 174 8.63 3.52 8.68
CA PRO A 174 7.73 4.37 9.49
C PRO A 174 6.36 4.58 8.84
N MET A 175 6.34 4.84 7.53
CA MET A 175 5.11 4.99 6.75
C MET A 175 4.18 3.77 6.91
N ILE A 176 4.68 2.57 6.58
CA ILE A 176 3.84 1.37 6.62
C ILE A 176 3.41 0.99 8.04
N LEU A 177 4.22 1.28 9.06
CA LEU A 177 3.87 1.03 10.46
C LEU A 177 2.67 1.85 10.91
N CYS A 178 2.45 3.05 10.39
CA CYS A 178 1.24 3.83 10.63
C CYS A 178 -0.03 3.05 10.25
N ASN A 179 -0.01 2.40 9.09
CA ASN A 179 -1.13 1.58 8.63
C ASN A 179 -1.24 0.26 9.39
N VAL A 180 -0.10 -0.46 9.58
CA VAL A 180 -0.08 -1.75 10.29
C VAL A 180 -0.66 -1.62 11.69
N ALA A 181 -0.29 -0.57 12.44
CA ALA A 181 -0.80 -0.33 13.79
C ALA A 181 -2.34 -0.24 13.82
N LEU A 182 -2.95 0.44 12.85
CA LEU A 182 -4.42 0.53 12.74
C LEU A 182 -5.06 -0.80 12.34
N GLU A 183 -4.44 -1.54 11.42
CA GLU A 183 -4.99 -2.80 10.91
C GLU A 183 -5.05 -3.92 11.97
N ILE A 184 -4.21 -3.86 13.01
CA ILE A 184 -4.16 -4.84 14.09
C ILE A 184 -4.49 -4.25 15.47
N GLU A 185 -5.04 -3.02 15.53
CA GLU A 185 -5.27 -2.32 16.80
C GLU A 185 -6.07 -3.15 17.81
N SER A 186 -7.06 -3.93 17.36
CA SER A 186 -7.88 -4.78 18.23
C SER A 186 -7.12 -5.95 18.87
N LEU A 187 -5.90 -6.24 18.38
CA LEU A 187 -5.05 -7.33 18.90
C LEU A 187 -3.99 -6.84 19.88
N LEU A 188 -3.76 -5.54 19.96
CA LEU A 188 -2.68 -4.93 20.73
C LEU A 188 -3.20 -4.37 22.07
N ASP A 189 -2.31 -4.36 23.07
CA ASP A 189 -2.54 -3.59 24.29
C ASP A 189 -2.62 -2.10 23.96
N LYS A 190 -3.53 -1.37 24.61
CA LYS A 190 -3.81 0.03 24.31
C LYS A 190 -2.59 0.93 24.49
N ASP A 191 -1.87 0.79 25.61
CA ASP A 191 -0.73 1.68 25.92
C ASP A 191 0.42 1.41 24.94
N PHE A 192 0.65 0.15 24.59
CA PHE A 192 1.62 -0.24 23.59
C PHE A 192 1.26 0.30 22.20
N LEU A 193 0.00 0.20 21.80
CA LEU A 193 -0.51 0.73 20.53
C LEU A 193 -0.36 2.25 20.47
N ASP A 194 -0.79 2.98 21.51
CA ASP A 194 -0.74 4.44 21.56
C ASP A 194 0.71 4.92 21.45
N LYS A 195 1.66 4.30 22.15
CA LYS A 195 3.08 4.61 22.03
C LYS A 195 3.64 4.31 20.64
N THR A 196 3.21 3.21 20.03
CA THR A 196 3.63 2.84 18.65
C THR A 196 3.14 3.90 17.67
N ILE A 197 1.87 4.31 17.77
CA ILE A 197 1.28 5.37 16.93
C ILE A 197 2.02 6.69 17.12
N GLU A 198 2.26 7.12 18.36
CA GLU A 198 3.01 8.35 18.66
C GLU A 198 4.39 8.33 17.97
N THR A 199 5.12 7.21 18.08
CA THR A 199 6.43 7.04 17.44
C THR A 199 6.34 7.13 15.92
N CYS A 200 5.37 6.44 15.30
CA CYS A 200 5.21 6.44 13.84
C CYS A 200 4.80 7.83 13.32
N VAL A 201 3.86 8.51 14.00
CA VAL A 201 3.45 9.87 13.65
C VAL A 201 4.63 10.83 13.74
N HIS A 202 5.42 10.77 14.83
CA HIS A 202 6.61 11.59 14.99
C HIS A 202 7.63 11.35 13.86
N GLU A 203 7.94 10.09 13.55
CA GLU A 203 8.89 9.78 12.46
C GLU A 203 8.41 10.35 11.11
N VAL A 204 7.13 10.16 10.77
CA VAL A 204 6.58 10.64 9.50
C VAL A 204 6.49 12.16 9.45
N MET A 205 5.89 12.78 10.48
CA MET A 205 5.45 14.19 10.45
C MET A 205 6.49 15.19 10.94
N ASP A 206 7.52 14.74 11.68
CA ASP A 206 8.52 15.63 12.27
C ASP A 206 9.96 15.26 11.86
N VAL A 207 10.23 13.98 11.55
CA VAL A 207 11.57 13.54 11.11
C VAL A 207 11.70 13.55 9.60
N PHE A 208 10.81 12.86 8.87
CA PHE A 208 10.91 12.75 7.39
C PHE A 208 10.27 13.92 6.64
N TYR A 209 9.25 14.58 7.22
CA TYR A 209 8.74 15.83 6.66
C TYR A 209 9.75 16.97 6.83
N ARG A 210 10.04 17.68 5.75
CA ARG A 210 10.97 18.82 5.74
C ARG A 210 10.23 20.10 5.45
N PRO A 211 9.97 20.92 6.49
CA PRO A 211 9.21 22.16 6.33
C PRO A 211 9.83 23.14 5.33
N GLU A 212 11.18 23.15 5.24
CA GLU A 212 11.92 23.99 4.30
C GLU A 212 11.71 23.61 2.82
N LEU A 213 11.31 22.37 2.56
CA LEU A 213 10.93 21.88 1.23
C LEU A 213 9.41 21.84 1.05
N GLY A 214 8.66 21.76 2.14
CA GLY A 214 7.23 21.43 2.13
C GLY A 214 6.92 19.97 1.78
N LEU A 215 7.93 19.09 1.76
CA LEU A 215 7.87 17.71 1.24
C LEU A 215 8.41 16.69 2.26
N ILE A 216 8.04 15.43 2.04
CA ILE A 216 8.61 14.27 2.72
C ILE A 216 9.77 13.72 1.88
N VAL A 217 10.86 13.33 2.55
CA VAL A 217 12.04 12.75 1.90
C VAL A 217 12.10 11.23 2.14
N GLU A 218 12.62 10.48 1.16
CA GLU A 218 12.71 9.02 1.24
C GLU A 218 13.85 8.53 2.15
N HIS A 219 14.94 9.29 2.23
CA HIS A 219 16.13 8.90 2.98
C HIS A 219 16.76 10.06 3.74
N LEU A 220 17.21 9.75 4.96
CA LEU A 220 17.97 10.64 5.82
C LEU A 220 19.22 9.93 6.33
N GLY A 221 20.23 10.70 6.73
CA GLY A 221 21.33 10.17 7.53
C GLY A 221 20.86 9.71 8.91
N THR A 222 21.72 8.99 9.62
CA THR A 222 21.38 8.40 10.92
C THR A 222 21.08 9.44 12.02
N ASN A 223 21.57 10.67 11.86
CA ASN A 223 21.27 11.81 12.73
C ASN A 223 20.16 12.71 12.17
N ASN A 224 19.31 12.18 11.27
CA ASN A 224 18.22 12.89 10.61
C ASN A 224 18.68 14.04 9.69
N GLU A 225 19.94 14.07 9.26
CA GLU A 225 20.48 15.06 8.33
C GLU A 225 20.11 14.74 6.87
N MET A 226 19.97 15.79 6.07
CA MET A 226 19.83 15.67 4.61
C MET A 226 21.16 15.27 4.01
N VAL A 227 21.16 14.19 3.20
CA VAL A 227 22.40 13.67 2.58
C VAL A 227 22.41 14.00 1.08
N ASP A 228 23.51 14.60 0.58
CA ASP A 228 23.70 14.88 -0.84
C ASP A 228 24.33 13.70 -1.57
N CYS A 229 23.51 12.67 -1.81
CA CYS A 229 23.83 11.54 -2.68
C CYS A 229 22.56 11.12 -3.43
N MET A 230 22.65 10.23 -4.42
CA MET A 230 21.49 9.82 -5.22
C MET A 230 20.34 9.33 -4.34
N ASP A 231 20.61 8.41 -3.41
CA ASP A 231 19.58 7.90 -2.51
C ASP A 231 19.04 8.98 -1.56
N GLY A 232 19.92 9.84 -1.01
CA GLY A 232 19.52 10.92 -0.09
C GLY A 232 18.80 12.09 -0.77
N ARG A 233 18.81 12.17 -2.10
CA ARG A 233 18.03 13.15 -2.88
C ARG A 233 16.75 12.59 -3.45
N LEU A 234 16.55 11.26 -3.37
CA LEU A 234 15.38 10.59 -3.90
C LEU A 234 14.10 11.08 -3.20
N LEU A 235 13.09 11.39 -3.99
CA LEU A 235 11.72 11.62 -3.57
C LEU A 235 10.83 10.58 -4.24
N ASN A 236 9.83 10.09 -3.51
CA ASN A 236 8.78 9.23 -4.03
C ASN A 236 7.42 9.86 -3.66
N PRO A 237 6.85 10.67 -4.56
CA PRO A 237 5.57 11.33 -4.29
C PRO A 237 4.46 10.34 -3.88
N GLY A 238 4.46 9.14 -4.48
CA GLY A 238 3.48 8.10 -4.15
C GLY A 238 3.54 7.65 -2.70
N HIS A 239 4.73 7.40 -2.14
CA HIS A 239 4.89 7.03 -0.72
C HIS A 239 4.46 8.17 0.21
N ALA A 240 4.87 9.40 -0.11
CA ALA A 240 4.52 10.57 0.68
C ALA A 240 3.00 10.79 0.71
N ILE A 241 2.34 10.71 -0.46
CA ILE A 241 0.88 10.85 -0.58
C ILE A 241 0.16 9.71 0.15
N GLU A 242 0.59 8.45 -0.04
CA GLU A 242 0.00 7.29 0.66
C GLU A 242 0.11 7.44 2.18
N ALA A 243 1.27 7.87 2.69
CA ALA A 243 1.45 8.11 4.11
C ALA A 243 0.45 9.12 4.68
N MET A 244 0.07 10.14 3.92
CA MET A 244 -0.82 11.17 4.43
C MET A 244 -2.23 10.67 4.72
N TRP A 245 -2.76 9.71 3.95
CA TRP A 245 -4.04 9.14 4.36
C TRP A 245 -3.92 8.19 5.56
N PHE A 246 -2.76 7.53 5.76
CA PHE A 246 -2.52 6.80 7.01
C PHE A 246 -2.53 7.76 8.21
N ILE A 247 -1.86 8.91 8.08
CA ILE A 247 -1.84 9.94 9.13
C ILE A 247 -3.24 10.54 9.35
N MET A 248 -4.03 10.76 8.30
CA MET A 248 -5.42 11.22 8.45
C MET A 248 -6.28 10.21 9.26
N ASP A 249 -6.14 8.91 8.97
CA ASP A 249 -6.85 7.87 9.73
C ASP A 249 -6.37 7.79 11.18
N LEU A 250 -5.07 7.97 11.44
CA LEU A 250 -4.53 8.11 12.81
C LEU A 250 -5.05 9.36 13.51
N GLY A 251 -5.06 10.50 12.82
CA GLY A 251 -5.63 11.75 13.35
C GLY A 251 -7.10 11.60 13.74
N LYS A 252 -7.89 10.93 12.88
CA LYS A 252 -9.29 10.60 13.18
C LYS A 252 -9.43 9.72 14.42
N ARG A 253 -8.59 8.67 14.55
CA ARG A 253 -8.56 7.79 15.72
C ARG A 253 -8.21 8.54 17.01
N LEU A 254 -7.26 9.47 16.92
CA LEU A 254 -6.80 10.27 18.06
C LEU A 254 -7.73 11.46 18.38
N GLY A 255 -8.65 11.81 17.48
CA GLY A 255 -9.45 13.03 17.58
C GLY A 255 -8.63 14.31 17.36
N ASP A 256 -7.51 14.21 16.65
CA ASP A 256 -6.58 15.31 16.38
C ASP A 256 -6.84 15.94 15.01
N GLN A 257 -7.67 16.96 14.97
CA GLN A 257 -8.00 17.68 13.74
C GLN A 257 -6.79 18.45 13.17
N ALA A 258 -5.89 18.94 14.01
CA ALA A 258 -4.71 19.67 13.56
C ALA A 258 -3.73 18.74 12.81
N LEU A 259 -3.60 17.50 13.27
CA LEU A 259 -2.82 16.46 12.57
C LEU A 259 -3.42 16.14 11.20
N ILE A 260 -4.75 16.03 11.10
CA ILE A 260 -5.45 15.80 9.82
C ILE A 260 -5.19 16.97 8.85
N GLU A 261 -5.36 18.22 9.30
CA GLU A 261 -5.14 19.40 8.47
C GLU A 261 -3.67 19.53 8.00
N LYS A 262 -2.70 19.20 8.88
CA LYS A 262 -1.28 19.15 8.52
C LYS A 262 -1.03 18.09 7.44
N ALA A 263 -1.62 16.89 7.58
CA ALA A 263 -1.50 15.82 6.60
C ALA A 263 -2.11 16.20 5.24
N VAL A 264 -3.29 16.83 5.23
CA VAL A 264 -3.92 17.37 4.01
C VAL A 264 -3.01 18.37 3.31
N LYS A 265 -2.45 19.33 4.06
CA LYS A 265 -1.54 20.33 3.50
C LYS A 265 -0.30 19.71 2.86
N ILE A 266 0.29 18.70 3.49
CA ILE A 266 1.45 17.98 2.94
C ILE A 266 1.04 17.19 1.70
N ALA A 267 -0.10 16.47 1.73
CA ALA A 267 -0.60 15.72 0.59
C ALA A 267 -0.83 16.59 -0.65
N LEU A 268 -1.38 17.80 -0.47
CA LEU A 268 -1.58 18.76 -1.55
C LEU A 268 -0.24 19.24 -2.14
N ALA A 269 0.75 19.53 -1.31
CA ALA A 269 2.08 19.92 -1.78
C ALA A 269 2.76 18.76 -2.54
N GLU A 270 2.64 17.52 -2.06
CA GLU A 270 3.23 16.33 -2.70
C GLU A 270 2.58 16.03 -4.06
N VAL A 271 1.25 16.12 -4.17
CA VAL A 271 0.58 15.87 -5.45
C VAL A 271 0.89 16.97 -6.47
N GLU A 272 0.94 18.23 -6.05
CA GLU A 272 1.34 19.35 -6.91
C GLU A 272 2.79 19.19 -7.40
N TYR A 273 3.71 18.88 -6.50
CA TYR A 273 5.12 18.66 -6.82
C TYR A 273 5.34 17.46 -7.75
N GLY A 274 4.61 16.36 -7.52
CA GLY A 274 4.74 15.10 -8.27
C GLY A 274 4.02 15.09 -9.62
N TRP A 275 3.14 16.07 -9.90
CA TRP A 275 2.32 16.08 -11.12
C TRP A 275 3.12 16.42 -12.37
N ASP A 276 2.95 15.64 -13.45
CA ASP A 276 3.52 15.94 -14.75
C ASP A 276 2.62 16.93 -15.52
N GLU A 277 3.00 18.21 -15.51
CA GLU A 277 2.23 19.28 -16.19
C GLU A 277 2.10 19.08 -17.71
N LYS A 278 2.98 18.29 -18.30
CA LYS A 278 2.97 18.09 -19.76
C LYS A 278 2.04 16.98 -20.22
N TYR A 279 2.03 15.86 -19.47
CA TYR A 279 1.32 14.64 -19.88
C TYR A 279 0.28 14.18 -18.89
N GLY A 280 0.21 14.82 -17.74
CA GLY A 280 -0.62 14.36 -16.62
C GLY A 280 -0.01 13.18 -15.89
N GLY A 281 -0.67 12.80 -14.79
CA GLY A 281 -0.22 11.74 -13.89
C GLY A 281 0.98 12.14 -13.03
N ILE A 282 1.27 11.31 -12.04
CA ILE A 282 2.30 11.57 -11.02
C ILE A 282 3.56 10.81 -11.38
N PHE A 283 4.72 11.46 -11.30
CA PHE A 283 6.03 10.81 -11.46
C PHE A 283 6.25 9.76 -10.36
N TYR A 284 6.93 8.67 -10.74
CA TYR A 284 7.26 7.64 -9.77
C TYR A 284 8.37 8.09 -8.82
N PHE A 285 9.46 8.61 -9.37
CA PHE A 285 10.57 9.15 -8.59
C PHE A 285 10.99 10.54 -9.06
N MET A 286 11.50 11.34 -8.14
CA MET A 286 12.05 12.66 -8.42
C MET A 286 13.34 12.88 -7.62
N ASP A 287 14.20 13.76 -8.09
CA ASP A 287 15.40 14.22 -7.35
C ASP A 287 15.12 15.61 -6.79
N ARG A 288 15.27 15.80 -5.47
CA ARG A 288 14.97 17.08 -4.79
C ARG A 288 15.80 18.28 -5.27
N LEU A 289 16.90 18.03 -5.99
CA LEU A 289 17.75 19.06 -6.60
C LEU A 289 17.65 19.08 -8.13
N ASN A 290 16.64 18.38 -8.70
CA ASN A 290 16.44 18.25 -10.15
C ASN A 290 17.68 17.72 -10.89
N ARG A 291 18.47 16.84 -10.25
CA ARG A 291 19.57 16.15 -10.90
C ARG A 291 19.04 14.91 -11.65
N PRO A 292 19.83 14.39 -12.62
CA PRO A 292 19.40 13.19 -13.34
C PRO A 292 19.09 12.02 -12.40
N MET A 293 17.94 11.39 -12.65
CA MET A 293 17.49 10.22 -11.91
C MET A 293 18.32 8.99 -12.30
N GLN A 294 18.60 8.15 -11.30
CA GLN A 294 19.25 6.86 -11.52
C GLN A 294 18.25 5.74 -11.82
N GLN A 295 17.05 5.84 -11.24
CA GLN A 295 15.96 4.88 -11.47
C GLN A 295 15.46 5.03 -12.90
N LEU A 296 15.57 3.97 -13.70
CA LEU A 296 15.19 4.00 -15.12
C LEU A 296 13.68 4.22 -15.32
N GLU A 297 12.88 3.82 -14.35
CA GLU A 297 11.43 3.93 -14.31
C GLU A 297 10.92 5.24 -13.68
N TRP A 298 11.77 6.23 -13.45
CA TRP A 298 11.44 7.43 -12.68
C TRP A 298 10.24 8.23 -13.25
N ASP A 299 10.08 8.26 -14.57
CA ASP A 299 9.03 9.01 -15.24
C ASP A 299 7.81 8.17 -15.62
N GLN A 300 7.80 6.88 -15.26
CA GLN A 300 6.64 6.03 -15.46
C GLN A 300 5.48 6.44 -14.55
N LYS A 301 4.26 6.16 -15.01
CA LYS A 301 3.03 6.36 -14.23
C LYS A 301 2.58 4.99 -13.72
N LEU A 302 2.60 4.80 -12.39
CA LEU A 302 2.26 3.52 -11.79
C LEU A 302 0.85 3.56 -11.18
N TRP A 303 0.14 2.44 -11.28
CA TRP A 303 -1.24 2.27 -10.78
C TRP A 303 -1.38 2.64 -9.29
N TRP A 304 -0.44 2.15 -8.47
CA TRP A 304 -0.54 2.32 -7.03
C TRP A 304 -0.39 3.78 -6.59
N VAL A 305 0.50 4.54 -7.22
CA VAL A 305 0.69 5.97 -6.93
C VAL A 305 -0.62 6.73 -7.14
N HIS A 306 -1.31 6.44 -8.24
CA HIS A 306 -2.52 7.16 -8.61
C HIS A 306 -3.74 6.74 -7.80
N ILE A 307 -3.90 5.43 -7.52
CA ILE A 307 -5.02 4.96 -6.70
C ILE A 307 -4.88 5.40 -5.24
N GLU A 308 -3.66 5.43 -4.69
CA GLU A 308 -3.39 5.97 -3.35
C GLU A 308 -3.64 7.47 -3.29
N THR A 309 -3.35 8.20 -4.36
CA THR A 309 -3.69 9.62 -4.46
C THR A 309 -5.20 9.84 -4.44
N LEU A 310 -5.99 9.01 -5.14
CA LEU A 310 -7.45 9.08 -5.06
C LEU A 310 -7.95 8.91 -3.62
N ILE A 311 -7.42 7.92 -2.90
CA ILE A 311 -7.77 7.70 -1.48
C ILE A 311 -7.45 8.96 -0.67
N THR A 312 -6.23 9.47 -0.81
CA THR A 312 -5.75 10.62 -0.02
C THR A 312 -6.58 11.86 -0.26
N MET A 313 -6.87 12.17 -1.53
CA MET A 313 -7.62 13.39 -1.88
C MET A 313 -9.08 13.31 -1.45
N ILE A 314 -9.77 12.19 -1.66
CA ILE A 314 -11.18 12.08 -1.23
C ILE A 314 -11.33 12.04 0.29
N LYS A 315 -10.39 11.40 1.01
CA LYS A 315 -10.36 11.46 2.49
C LYS A 315 -10.06 12.86 3.00
N GLY A 316 -9.13 13.57 2.37
CA GLY A 316 -8.85 14.97 2.69
C GLY A 316 -10.10 15.82 2.60
N TYR A 317 -10.86 15.72 1.51
CA TYR A 317 -12.15 16.38 1.36
C TYR A 317 -13.18 15.91 2.40
N GLU A 318 -13.33 14.61 2.62
CA GLU A 318 -14.27 14.04 3.61
C GLU A 318 -14.06 14.59 5.03
N LEU A 319 -12.79 14.75 5.43
CA LEU A 319 -12.40 15.09 6.80
C LEU A 319 -12.25 16.58 7.05
N THR A 320 -12.00 17.40 6.02
CA THR A 320 -11.73 18.83 6.17
C THR A 320 -12.64 19.74 5.35
N GLY A 321 -13.33 19.21 4.34
CA GLY A 321 -14.08 20.03 3.37
C GLY A 321 -13.19 20.79 2.38
N SER A 322 -11.91 20.42 2.22
CA SER A 322 -10.98 21.10 1.32
C SER A 322 -11.38 20.96 -0.14
N GLU A 323 -11.85 22.05 -0.74
CA GLU A 323 -12.20 22.11 -2.17
C GLU A 323 -10.98 21.83 -3.08
N GLU A 324 -9.77 22.10 -2.61
CA GLU A 324 -8.54 21.80 -3.33
C GLU A 324 -8.30 20.27 -3.40
N CYS A 325 -8.56 19.56 -2.31
CA CYS A 325 -8.55 18.09 -2.32
C CYS A 325 -9.60 17.54 -3.30
N LEU A 326 -10.79 18.12 -3.33
CA LEU A 326 -11.83 17.69 -4.26
C LEU A 326 -11.42 17.94 -5.72
N ALA A 327 -10.83 19.08 -6.03
CA ALA A 327 -10.35 19.40 -7.37
C ALA A 327 -9.23 18.43 -7.81
N TRP A 328 -8.30 18.08 -6.92
CA TRP A 328 -7.29 17.08 -7.21
C TRP A 328 -7.89 15.67 -7.36
N PHE A 329 -8.88 15.32 -6.53
CA PHE A 329 -9.59 14.05 -6.69
C PHE A 329 -10.22 13.92 -8.07
N GLU A 330 -10.92 14.96 -8.58
CA GLU A 330 -11.50 14.97 -9.93
C GLU A 330 -10.43 14.80 -11.00
N ARG A 331 -9.34 15.56 -10.90
CA ARG A 331 -8.24 15.51 -11.87
C ARG A 331 -7.58 14.13 -11.94
N ILE A 332 -7.34 13.50 -10.79
CA ILE A 332 -6.78 12.15 -10.71
C ILE A 332 -7.79 11.10 -11.16
N HIS A 333 -9.08 11.26 -10.80
CA HIS A 333 -10.16 10.40 -11.27
C HIS A 333 -10.20 10.36 -12.80
N ASP A 334 -10.24 11.51 -13.46
CA ASP A 334 -10.26 11.57 -14.94
C ASP A 334 -9.04 10.88 -15.55
N TYR A 335 -7.85 11.13 -14.98
CA TYR A 335 -6.62 10.50 -15.45
C TYR A 335 -6.65 8.97 -15.28
N VAL A 336 -7.04 8.49 -14.13
CA VAL A 336 -7.04 7.05 -13.80
C VAL A 336 -8.02 6.27 -14.67
N TRP A 337 -9.24 6.76 -14.81
CA TRP A 337 -10.27 6.10 -15.62
C TRP A 337 -9.99 6.16 -17.12
N SER A 338 -9.21 7.15 -17.57
CA SER A 338 -8.81 7.27 -18.99
C SER A 338 -7.59 6.44 -19.35
N HIS A 339 -6.68 6.15 -18.40
CA HIS A 339 -5.38 5.55 -18.72
C HIS A 339 -5.13 4.19 -18.06
N PHE A 340 -5.61 3.96 -16.82
CA PHE A 340 -5.37 2.70 -16.10
C PHE A 340 -6.50 1.70 -16.22
N MET A 341 -7.76 2.15 -16.31
CA MET A 341 -8.88 1.24 -16.47
C MET A 341 -8.83 0.57 -17.85
N ASP A 342 -8.88 -0.76 -17.87
CA ASP A 342 -8.93 -1.54 -19.09
C ASP A 342 -10.41 -1.78 -19.49
N PRO A 343 -10.88 -1.24 -20.61
CA PRO A 343 -12.28 -1.40 -21.02
C PRO A 343 -12.63 -2.81 -21.48
N GLU A 344 -11.63 -3.62 -21.87
CA GLU A 344 -11.84 -4.94 -22.47
C GLU A 344 -11.70 -6.08 -21.46
N HIS A 345 -10.76 -5.94 -20.50
CA HIS A 345 -10.46 -6.96 -19.49
C HIS A 345 -10.60 -6.41 -18.07
N PRO A 346 -11.08 -7.21 -17.10
CA PRO A 346 -11.10 -6.81 -15.69
C PRO A 346 -9.70 -6.53 -15.14
N GLU A 347 -9.67 -5.84 -14.00
CA GLU A 347 -8.46 -5.31 -13.36
C GLU A 347 -7.77 -4.22 -14.22
N TRP A 348 -7.09 -3.30 -13.55
CA TRP A 348 -6.47 -2.13 -14.17
C TRP A 348 -5.06 -2.45 -14.68
N PHE A 349 -4.60 -1.72 -15.72
CA PHE A 349 -3.19 -1.72 -16.09
C PHE A 349 -2.33 -1.22 -14.93
N GLY A 350 -1.09 -1.69 -14.86
CA GLY A 350 -0.19 -1.32 -13.77
C GLY A 350 0.86 -0.29 -14.16
N TYR A 351 1.23 -0.26 -15.42
CA TYR A 351 2.46 0.41 -15.86
C TYR A 351 2.22 1.19 -17.13
N LEU A 352 2.32 2.51 -17.03
CA LEU A 352 2.24 3.42 -18.19
C LEU A 352 3.59 4.11 -18.40
N ASN A 353 3.89 4.47 -19.64
CA ASN A 353 5.00 5.36 -19.93
C ASN A 353 4.66 6.79 -19.48
N ARG A 354 5.60 7.72 -19.63
CA ARG A 354 5.40 9.12 -19.27
C ARG A 354 4.21 9.76 -19.97
N GLN A 355 3.92 9.36 -21.22
CA GLN A 355 2.83 9.89 -22.06
C GLN A 355 1.45 9.33 -21.66
N GLY A 356 1.40 8.37 -20.75
CA GLY A 356 0.16 7.71 -20.33
C GLY A 356 -0.23 6.49 -21.18
N GLU A 357 0.66 6.02 -22.05
CA GLU A 357 0.41 4.82 -22.86
C GLU A 357 0.81 3.56 -22.08
N VAL A 358 0.07 2.46 -22.27
CA VAL A 358 0.32 1.20 -21.57
C VAL A 358 1.67 0.60 -21.96
N LEU A 359 2.57 0.44 -20.97
CA LEU A 359 3.87 -0.21 -21.16
C LEU A 359 3.78 -1.72 -21.05
N LEU A 360 3.04 -2.21 -20.05
CA LEU A 360 2.85 -3.63 -19.80
C LEU A 360 1.36 -3.90 -19.64
N THR A 361 0.86 -4.88 -20.39
CA THR A 361 -0.56 -5.24 -20.37
C THR A 361 -0.93 -6.18 -19.24
N LEU A 362 0.05 -6.81 -18.58
CA LEU A 362 -0.17 -7.75 -17.49
C LEU A 362 -1.00 -7.13 -16.35
N LYS A 363 -1.84 -7.96 -15.73
CA LYS A 363 -2.72 -7.55 -14.62
C LYS A 363 -2.10 -7.74 -13.25
N GLY A 364 -1.12 -8.61 -13.16
CA GLY A 364 -0.37 -8.87 -11.95
C GLY A 364 1.06 -9.32 -12.24
N GLY A 365 1.90 -9.41 -11.22
CA GLY A 365 3.31 -9.80 -11.35
C GLY A 365 4.02 -9.84 -10.01
N LYS A 366 5.33 -9.62 -10.03
CA LYS A 366 6.15 -9.55 -8.81
C LYS A 366 5.80 -8.35 -7.92
N TRP A 367 5.26 -7.26 -8.50
CA TRP A 367 5.03 -5.99 -7.81
C TRP A 367 3.56 -5.63 -7.69
N LYS A 368 2.72 -6.05 -8.63
CA LYS A 368 1.29 -5.82 -8.66
C LYS A 368 0.53 -7.10 -8.35
N GLY A 369 -0.45 -7.03 -7.46
CA GLY A 369 -1.33 -8.12 -7.04
C GLY A 369 -2.67 -7.57 -6.56
N CYS A 370 -3.49 -8.42 -5.96
CA CYS A 370 -4.81 -8.08 -5.42
C CYS A 370 -4.68 -7.21 -4.14
N PHE A 371 -4.38 -5.91 -4.31
CA PHE A 371 -4.20 -5.01 -3.17
C PHE A 371 -4.54 -3.55 -3.46
N HIS A 372 -3.65 -2.78 -4.13
CA HIS A 372 -3.83 -1.34 -4.27
C HIS A 372 -5.12 -0.98 -5.02
N VAL A 373 -5.41 -1.64 -6.16
CA VAL A 373 -6.63 -1.37 -6.92
C VAL A 373 -7.86 -1.71 -6.11
N PRO A 374 -8.09 -2.95 -5.62
CA PRO A 374 -9.28 -3.25 -4.85
C PRO A 374 -9.36 -2.49 -3.53
N ARG A 375 -8.23 -2.24 -2.81
CA ARG A 375 -8.19 -1.40 -1.61
C ARG A 375 -8.64 0.02 -1.92
N GLY A 376 -8.11 0.59 -2.99
CA GLY A 376 -8.42 1.96 -3.39
C GLY A 376 -9.88 2.12 -3.81
N LEU A 377 -10.39 1.23 -4.65
CA LEU A 377 -11.79 1.23 -5.03
C LEU A 377 -12.70 1.15 -3.79
N MET A 378 -12.39 0.27 -2.82
CA MET A 378 -13.12 0.15 -1.56
C MET A 378 -13.07 1.44 -0.75
N GLN A 379 -11.90 2.00 -0.51
CA GLN A 379 -11.71 3.20 0.32
C GLN A 379 -12.40 4.42 -0.31
N VAL A 380 -12.29 4.57 -1.64
CA VAL A 380 -12.89 5.70 -2.37
C VAL A 380 -14.41 5.63 -2.31
N TYR A 381 -15.03 4.47 -2.66
CA TYR A 381 -16.50 4.42 -2.63
C TYR A 381 -17.05 4.62 -1.21
N GLN A 382 -16.38 4.08 -0.19
CA GLN A 382 -16.81 4.26 1.20
C GLN A 382 -16.71 5.73 1.65
N SER A 383 -15.66 6.47 1.24
CA SER A 383 -15.55 7.91 1.51
C SER A 383 -16.67 8.69 0.79
N LEU A 384 -16.94 8.37 -0.47
CA LEU A 384 -18.03 8.99 -1.25
C LEU A 384 -19.41 8.72 -0.64
N GLU A 385 -19.67 7.49 -0.16
CA GLU A 385 -20.90 7.17 0.55
C GLU A 385 -21.05 7.98 1.86
N ARG A 386 -19.96 8.16 2.64
CA ARG A 386 -19.97 8.98 3.86
C ARG A 386 -20.16 10.47 3.58
N ILE A 387 -19.57 10.99 2.50
CA ILE A 387 -19.78 12.38 2.05
C ILE A 387 -21.26 12.57 1.68
N THR A 388 -21.82 11.66 0.87
CA THR A 388 -23.24 11.70 0.48
C THR A 388 -24.19 11.66 1.67
N ALA A 389 -23.85 10.92 2.73
CA ALA A 389 -24.68 10.81 3.93
C ALA A 389 -24.65 12.05 4.84
N LYS A 390 -23.65 12.94 4.66
CA LYS A 390 -23.52 14.19 5.43
C LYS A 390 -24.21 15.40 4.76
N GLY A 391 -24.40 15.35 3.44
CA GLY A 391 -25.08 16.38 2.63
C GLY A 391 -26.54 16.06 2.40
#